data_ed2866519c3ffe5966de464f7424324b
#
_entry.id   ed2866519c3ffe5966de464f7424324b
#
_cell.length_a   1.000
_cell.length_b   1.000
_cell.length_c   1.000
_cell.angle_alpha   90.00
_cell.angle_beta   90.00
_cell.angle_gamma   90.00
#
_symmetry.space_group_name_H-M   'P 1'
#
loop_
_entity.id
_entity.type
_entity.pdbx_description
1 polymer ?
#
loop_
_entity_poly.entity_id
_entity_poly.type
_entity_poly.pdbx_seq_one_letter_code
_entity_poly.pdbx_strand_id
1 'polypeptide(L)'
;DDERNLEDYKTRHEWYEKGYFPKDALTLNAAEAKKTGKYAVMRDTGSVTEDGSKSSANYGFPCVDQLINSNAAVSANEFRTGQAISRTSKHPEEAMKILDLVWKDPYISNTLAYGIEDVDYVYESGKGTDSPTVIPKEGGDRTWTLWHNYVGPLFDQWNSSWNSTEALQKMQEGNKNITVSKMADVQFDTQPITTELAALSEIWQASEKVLQYGAMTDFDAYVKELDEK
;
A
#
# COMPACT_ATOMS: atom_id res chain seq x y z
N ASP A 1 25.84 -2.52 0.10
CA ASP A 1 26.80 -2.74 1.19
C ASP A 1 26.40 -2.15 2.55
N ASP A 2 25.12 -2.07 2.86
CA ASP A 2 24.69 -1.78 4.23
C ASP A 2 24.68 -3.11 5.02
N GLU A 3 25.58 -3.24 6.00
CA GLU A 3 25.69 -4.43 6.86
C GLU A 3 24.33 -4.88 7.43
N ARG A 4 23.45 -3.93 7.77
CA ARG A 4 22.10 -4.23 8.28
C ARG A 4 21.22 -4.91 7.25
N ASN A 5 21.33 -4.54 5.98
CA ASN A 5 20.56 -5.19 4.91
C ASN A 5 21.09 -6.61 4.65
N LEU A 6 22.40 -6.79 4.68
CA LEU A 6 23.02 -8.12 4.54
C LEU A 6 22.60 -9.04 5.69
N GLU A 7 22.56 -8.54 6.92
CA GLU A 7 22.12 -9.29 8.10
C GLU A 7 20.63 -9.68 8.02
N ASP A 8 19.77 -8.77 7.52
CA ASP A 8 18.34 -9.06 7.27
C ASP A 8 18.19 -10.16 6.20
N TYR A 9 18.89 -10.06 5.08
CA TYR A 9 18.84 -11.07 4.02
C TYR A 9 19.39 -12.43 4.45
N LYS A 10 20.43 -12.43 5.26
CA LYS A 10 20.95 -13.66 5.86
C LYS A 10 19.93 -14.32 6.79
N THR A 11 19.27 -13.52 7.63
CA THR A 11 18.19 -13.98 8.50
C THR A 11 17.04 -14.59 7.68
N ARG A 12 16.67 -13.97 6.55
CA ARG A 12 15.63 -14.48 5.65
C ARG A 12 16.05 -15.79 5.00
N HIS A 13 17.33 -15.93 4.63
CA HIS A 13 17.86 -17.19 4.11
C HIS A 13 17.76 -18.31 5.15
N GLU A 14 18.13 -18.05 6.41
CA GLU A 14 17.94 -19.01 7.49
C GLU A 14 16.46 -19.40 7.70
N TRP A 15 15.54 -18.46 7.54
CA TRP A 15 14.11 -18.73 7.64
C TRP A 15 13.59 -19.57 6.47
N TYR A 16 14.13 -19.35 5.28
CA TYR A 16 13.81 -20.16 4.11
C TYR A 16 14.28 -21.61 4.30
N GLU A 17 15.53 -21.81 4.73
CA GLU A 17 16.09 -23.12 5.05
C GLU A 17 15.29 -23.85 6.16
N LYS A 18 14.82 -23.13 7.15
CA LYS A 18 13.94 -23.66 8.22
C LYS A 18 12.51 -23.94 7.75
N GLY A 19 12.17 -23.59 6.51
CA GLY A 19 10.82 -23.78 5.95
C GLY A 19 9.76 -22.82 6.48
N TYR A 20 10.16 -21.66 7.00
CA TYR A 20 9.22 -20.61 7.45
C TYR A 20 8.64 -19.86 6.24
N PHE A 21 9.36 -19.78 5.14
CA PHE A 21 8.82 -19.32 3.86
C PHE A 21 8.39 -20.52 2.99
N PRO A 22 7.36 -20.32 2.13
CA PRO A 22 6.95 -21.37 1.21
C PRO A 22 8.06 -21.66 0.19
N LYS A 23 8.23 -22.94 -0.18
CA LYS A 23 9.28 -23.36 -1.12
C LYS A 23 9.11 -22.74 -2.52
N ASP A 24 7.88 -22.41 -2.88
CA ASP A 24 7.50 -21.76 -4.15
C ASP A 24 7.41 -20.23 -4.04
N ALA A 25 8.01 -19.62 -3.02
CA ALA A 25 7.95 -18.19 -2.73
C ALA A 25 8.30 -17.30 -3.93
N LEU A 26 9.22 -17.72 -4.79
CA LEU A 26 9.64 -16.96 -5.97
C LEU A 26 8.55 -16.83 -7.04
N THR A 27 7.65 -17.81 -7.13
CA THR A 27 6.59 -17.87 -8.14
C THR A 27 5.20 -17.64 -7.57
N LEU A 28 5.09 -17.61 -6.23
CA LEU A 28 3.83 -17.48 -5.51
C LEU A 28 3.15 -16.13 -5.78
N ASN A 29 1.83 -16.16 -6.06
CA ASN A 29 1.03 -14.96 -5.99
C ASN A 29 0.72 -14.64 -4.53
N ALA A 30 1.43 -13.64 -3.97
CA ALA A 30 1.34 -13.29 -2.56
C ALA A 30 -0.08 -12.84 -2.14
N ALA A 31 -0.84 -12.18 -3.02
CA ALA A 31 -2.20 -11.72 -2.72
C ALA A 31 -3.16 -12.90 -2.52
N GLU A 32 -3.09 -13.89 -3.39
CA GLU A 32 -3.91 -15.10 -3.28
C GLU A 32 -3.44 -16.01 -2.14
N ALA A 33 -2.13 -16.11 -1.94
CA ALA A 33 -1.56 -16.92 -0.89
C ALA A 33 -1.99 -16.45 0.51
N LYS A 34 -2.04 -15.14 0.75
CA LYS A 34 -2.51 -14.55 2.01
C LYS A 34 -3.94 -14.99 2.37
N LYS A 35 -4.82 -15.16 1.38
CA LYS A 35 -6.21 -15.57 1.58
C LYS A 35 -6.38 -17.05 1.93
N THR A 36 -5.32 -17.85 1.85
CA THR A 36 -5.41 -19.30 2.10
C THR A 36 -5.46 -19.67 3.58
N GLY A 37 -5.16 -18.75 4.49
CA GLY A 37 -5.07 -19.00 5.93
C GLY A 37 -3.90 -19.91 6.35
N LYS A 38 -2.94 -20.18 5.47
CA LYS A 38 -1.81 -21.08 5.75
C LYS A 38 -0.63 -20.42 6.45
N TYR A 39 -0.61 -19.08 6.51
CA TYR A 39 0.50 -18.32 7.06
C TYR A 39 0.14 -17.73 8.41
N ALA A 40 0.95 -18.03 9.43
CA ALA A 40 0.75 -17.51 10.77
C ALA A 40 1.07 -16.02 10.91
N VAL A 41 2.00 -15.51 10.11
CA VAL A 41 2.40 -14.10 10.10
C VAL A 41 2.44 -13.59 8.65
N MET A 42 1.84 -12.43 8.45
CA MET A 42 1.82 -11.75 7.15
C MET A 42 2.20 -10.29 7.35
N ARG A 43 3.03 -9.75 6.46
CA ARG A 43 3.31 -8.31 6.44
C ARG A 43 2.38 -7.64 5.46
N ASP A 44 1.82 -6.51 5.89
CA ASP A 44 1.00 -5.65 5.05
C ASP A 44 1.33 -4.16 5.26
N THR A 45 0.75 -3.31 4.45
CA THR A 45 0.88 -1.86 4.52
C THR A 45 -0.51 -1.22 4.60
N GLY A 46 -0.60 -0.08 5.26
CA GLY A 46 -1.84 0.70 5.33
C GLY A 46 -2.32 0.95 6.75
N SER A 47 -3.61 1.29 6.88
CA SER A 47 -4.24 1.50 8.17
C SER A 47 -4.37 0.20 8.96
N VAL A 48 -4.15 0.27 10.26
CA VAL A 48 -4.22 -0.85 11.19
C VAL A 48 -5.47 -0.67 12.07
N THR A 49 -6.25 -1.72 12.21
CA THR A 49 -7.32 -1.81 13.23
C THR A 49 -6.82 -2.68 14.37
N GLU A 50 -6.95 -2.22 15.61
CA GLU A 50 -6.40 -2.96 16.78
C GLU A 50 -7.02 -4.35 16.94
N ASP A 51 -8.28 -4.50 16.56
CA ASP A 51 -9.02 -5.75 16.60
C ASP A 51 -8.76 -6.66 15.39
N GLY A 52 -7.96 -6.22 14.41
CA GLY A 52 -7.69 -6.94 13.17
C GLY A 52 -8.89 -7.08 12.23
N SER A 53 -9.95 -6.29 12.43
CA SER A 53 -11.19 -6.39 11.63
C SER A 53 -10.96 -6.18 10.14
N LYS A 54 -10.11 -5.21 9.79
CA LYS A 54 -9.75 -4.93 8.39
C LYS A 54 -9.04 -6.12 7.73
N SER A 55 -8.02 -6.65 8.38
CA SER A 55 -7.28 -7.80 7.87
C SER A 55 -8.17 -9.05 7.79
N SER A 56 -9.04 -9.25 8.78
CA SER A 56 -10.02 -10.33 8.79
C SER A 56 -10.98 -10.23 7.61
N ALA A 57 -11.48 -9.04 7.30
CA ALA A 57 -12.34 -8.81 6.14
C ALA A 57 -11.60 -9.03 4.81
N ASN A 58 -10.34 -8.60 4.71
CA ASN A 58 -9.53 -8.76 3.50
C ASN A 58 -9.15 -10.20 3.20
N TYR A 59 -8.86 -10.99 4.24
CA TYR A 59 -8.35 -12.35 4.09
C TYR A 59 -9.41 -13.44 4.28
N GLY A 60 -10.57 -13.11 4.87
CA GLY A 60 -11.67 -14.03 5.06
C GLY A 60 -11.52 -14.96 6.28
N PHE A 61 -10.63 -14.68 7.21
CA PHE A 61 -10.43 -15.40 8.47
C PHE A 61 -9.98 -14.46 9.59
N PRO A 62 -10.17 -14.81 10.87
CA PRO A 62 -9.78 -13.96 11.98
C PRO A 62 -8.28 -13.60 11.98
N CYS A 63 -7.99 -12.33 12.04
CA CYS A 63 -6.64 -11.77 12.11
C CYS A 63 -6.49 -10.89 13.35
N VAL A 64 -5.24 -10.71 13.78
CA VAL A 64 -4.83 -9.70 14.76
C VAL A 64 -3.76 -8.84 14.10
N ASP A 65 -3.92 -7.53 14.17
CA ASP A 65 -2.99 -6.61 13.56
C ASP A 65 -2.03 -6.04 14.63
N GLN A 66 -0.76 -5.99 14.27
CA GLN A 66 0.28 -5.35 15.08
C GLN A 66 1.00 -4.29 14.25
N LEU A 67 0.93 -3.03 14.68
CA LEU A 67 1.72 -1.97 14.06
C LEU A 67 3.19 -2.12 14.47
N ILE A 68 4.07 -2.33 13.50
CA ILE A 68 5.51 -2.51 13.72
C ILE A 68 6.24 -1.16 13.72
N ASN A 69 5.80 -0.23 12.87
CA ASN A 69 6.44 1.08 12.74
C ASN A 69 5.38 2.19 12.67
N SER A 70 5.29 2.98 13.73
CA SER A 70 4.36 4.12 13.84
C SER A 70 5.00 5.47 13.48
N ASN A 71 6.33 5.54 13.39
CA ASN A 71 7.08 6.78 13.19
C ASN A 71 7.91 6.71 11.90
N ALA A 72 7.30 6.29 10.81
CA ALA A 72 7.98 6.23 9.52
C ALA A 72 8.55 7.61 9.14
N ALA A 73 9.83 7.63 8.78
CA ALA A 73 10.41 8.80 8.14
C ALA A 73 9.75 9.00 6.76
N VAL A 74 9.28 10.19 6.50
CA VAL A 74 8.63 10.54 5.23
C VAL A 74 9.57 11.43 4.42
N SER A 75 9.67 11.16 3.13
CA SER A 75 10.21 12.13 2.20
C SER A 75 9.20 13.25 2.00
N ALA A 76 9.60 14.51 2.20
CA ALA A 76 8.71 15.66 2.04
C ALA A 76 8.22 15.85 0.60
N ASN A 77 8.85 15.19 -0.37
CA ASN A 77 8.62 15.39 -1.80
C ASN A 77 7.94 14.20 -2.50
N GLU A 78 7.35 13.27 -1.77
CA GLU A 78 6.68 12.12 -2.38
C GLU A 78 5.26 12.46 -2.84
N PHE A 79 5.14 13.07 -3.99
CA PHE A 79 3.88 13.09 -4.74
C PHE A 79 3.72 11.78 -5.50
N ARG A 80 3.25 10.74 -4.81
CA ARG A 80 3.03 9.41 -5.43
C ARG A 80 1.80 9.36 -6.31
N THR A 81 0.80 10.20 -6.00
CA THR A 81 -0.45 10.28 -6.73
C THR A 81 -0.83 11.74 -6.92
N GLY A 82 -1.40 12.04 -8.08
CA GLY A 82 -1.83 13.40 -8.37
C GLY A 82 -2.84 13.41 -9.50
N GLN A 83 -3.63 14.45 -9.54
CA GLN A 83 -4.56 14.72 -10.63
C GLN A 83 -4.05 15.92 -11.40
N ALA A 84 -4.11 15.86 -12.72
CA ALA A 84 -3.65 16.92 -13.58
C ALA A 84 -4.67 17.22 -14.69
N ILE A 85 -4.80 18.49 -15.02
CA ILE A 85 -5.59 18.93 -16.16
C ILE A 85 -4.67 19.02 -17.36
N SER A 86 -5.03 18.36 -18.47
CA SER A 86 -4.23 18.41 -19.69
C SER A 86 -4.11 19.85 -20.19
N ARG A 87 -2.89 20.23 -20.59
CA ARG A 87 -2.63 21.53 -21.24
C ARG A 87 -3.43 21.72 -22.54
N THR A 88 -3.85 20.64 -23.17
CA THR A 88 -4.66 20.66 -24.40
C THR A 88 -6.16 20.60 -24.15
N SER A 89 -6.60 20.59 -22.88
CA SER A 89 -8.01 20.63 -22.53
C SER A 89 -8.67 21.89 -23.10
N LYS A 90 -9.86 21.72 -23.65
CA LYS A 90 -10.71 22.85 -24.09
C LYS A 90 -11.60 23.38 -22.98
N HIS A 91 -11.65 22.67 -21.85
CA HIS A 91 -12.52 22.97 -20.70
C HIS A 91 -11.74 22.89 -19.38
N PRO A 92 -10.60 23.61 -19.20
CA PRO A 92 -9.75 23.46 -18.02
C PRO A 92 -10.42 24.00 -16.75
N GLU A 93 -11.28 25.04 -16.88
CA GLU A 93 -11.99 25.61 -15.73
C GLU A 93 -13.08 24.66 -15.22
N GLU A 94 -13.82 24.02 -16.10
CA GLU A 94 -14.82 23.02 -15.73
C GLU A 94 -14.15 21.79 -15.10
N ALA A 95 -13.03 21.34 -15.64
CA ALA A 95 -12.26 20.27 -15.05
C ALA A 95 -11.77 20.61 -13.65
N MET A 96 -11.29 21.86 -13.44
CA MET A 96 -10.90 22.32 -12.11
C MET A 96 -12.07 22.36 -11.12
N LYS A 97 -13.25 22.77 -11.57
CA LYS A 97 -14.47 22.77 -10.73
C LYS A 97 -14.84 21.34 -10.28
N ILE A 98 -14.71 20.36 -11.18
CA ILE A 98 -14.95 18.95 -10.81
C ILE A 98 -13.95 18.48 -9.76
N LEU A 99 -12.67 18.76 -9.95
CA LEU A 99 -11.65 18.41 -8.97
C LEU A 99 -11.90 19.08 -7.62
N ASP A 100 -12.24 20.37 -7.63
CA ASP A 100 -12.57 21.12 -6.42
C ASP A 100 -13.78 20.53 -5.68
N LEU A 101 -14.81 20.11 -6.40
CA LEU A 101 -15.99 19.43 -5.82
C LEU A 101 -15.60 18.09 -5.18
N VAL A 102 -14.78 17.28 -5.85
CA VAL A 102 -14.31 15.99 -5.30
C VAL A 102 -13.55 16.20 -3.99
N TRP A 103 -12.80 17.28 -3.86
CA TRP A 103 -12.03 17.59 -2.65
C TRP A 103 -12.83 18.25 -1.53
N LYS A 104 -13.96 18.88 -1.86
CA LYS A 104 -14.79 19.63 -0.90
C LYS A 104 -16.04 18.91 -0.45
N ASP A 105 -16.55 17.99 -1.27
CA ASP A 105 -17.79 17.28 -0.99
C ASP A 105 -17.51 15.80 -0.71
N PRO A 106 -17.56 15.37 0.57
CA PRO A 106 -17.33 13.96 0.94
C PRO A 106 -18.28 12.98 0.25
N TYR A 107 -19.51 13.40 -0.08
CA TYR A 107 -20.43 12.53 -0.80
C TYR A 107 -19.95 12.23 -2.21
N ILE A 108 -19.47 13.25 -2.94
CA ILE A 108 -18.95 13.08 -4.29
C ILE A 108 -17.69 12.20 -4.28
N SER A 109 -16.74 12.49 -3.39
CA SER A 109 -15.50 11.71 -3.31
C SER A 109 -15.75 10.24 -2.92
N ASN A 110 -16.66 10.00 -1.98
CA ASN A 110 -17.02 8.65 -1.57
C ASN A 110 -17.83 7.91 -2.66
N THR A 111 -18.72 8.58 -3.37
CA THR A 111 -19.42 7.99 -4.51
C THR A 111 -18.46 7.57 -5.61
N LEU A 112 -17.43 8.38 -5.90
CA LEU A 112 -16.38 7.99 -6.84
C LEU A 112 -15.58 6.77 -6.35
N ALA A 113 -15.36 6.63 -5.05
CA ALA A 113 -14.60 5.53 -4.48
C ALA A 113 -15.41 4.24 -4.37
N TYR A 114 -16.68 4.33 -3.94
CA TYR A 114 -17.52 3.17 -3.64
C TYR A 114 -18.47 2.77 -4.77
N GLY A 115 -18.72 3.66 -5.76
CA GLY A 115 -19.63 3.42 -6.85
C GLY A 115 -21.07 3.90 -6.57
N ILE A 116 -22.04 3.16 -7.03
CA ILE A 116 -23.47 3.53 -7.03
C ILE A 116 -24.20 2.77 -5.93
N GLU A 117 -24.97 3.50 -5.11
CA GLU A 117 -25.83 2.91 -4.10
C GLU A 117 -26.80 1.91 -4.75
N ASP A 118 -27.07 0.81 -4.05
CA ASP A 118 -27.91 -0.31 -4.48
C ASP A 118 -27.42 -1.07 -5.73
N VAL A 119 -26.29 -0.67 -6.30
CA VAL A 119 -25.60 -1.39 -7.37
C VAL A 119 -24.28 -1.96 -6.86
N ASP A 120 -23.38 -1.12 -6.38
CA ASP A 120 -22.05 -1.50 -5.92
C ASP A 120 -22.00 -1.67 -4.39
N TYR A 121 -22.72 -0.83 -3.66
CA TYR A 121 -22.75 -0.83 -2.19
C TYR A 121 -24.15 -0.58 -1.63
N VAL A 122 -24.32 -0.90 -0.36
CA VAL A 122 -25.48 -0.53 0.46
C VAL A 122 -25.01 0.10 1.77
N TYR A 123 -25.84 0.95 2.36
CA TYR A 123 -25.57 1.45 3.71
C TYR A 123 -25.90 0.38 4.74
N GLU A 124 -24.92 0.00 5.54
CA GLU A 124 -25.16 -0.81 6.74
C GLU A 124 -25.76 0.01 7.85
N SER A 125 -25.29 1.27 7.99
CA SER A 125 -25.79 2.23 8.99
C SER A 125 -25.46 3.67 8.62
N GLY A 126 -26.11 4.63 9.29
CA GLY A 126 -25.77 6.05 9.24
C GLY A 126 -26.01 6.75 7.90
N LYS A 127 -26.88 6.23 7.04
CA LYS A 127 -27.24 6.90 5.79
C LYS A 127 -27.72 8.35 6.06
N GLY A 128 -27.14 9.31 5.37
CA GLY A 128 -27.45 10.75 5.52
C GLY A 128 -26.72 11.44 6.68
N THR A 129 -25.76 10.76 7.32
CA THR A 129 -24.84 11.38 8.30
C THR A 129 -23.48 11.65 7.67
N ASP A 130 -22.62 12.37 8.37
CA ASP A 130 -21.25 12.67 7.91
C ASP A 130 -20.32 11.45 7.92
N SER A 131 -20.70 10.38 8.63
CA SER A 131 -19.86 9.17 8.79
C SER A 131 -20.70 7.89 8.68
N PRO A 132 -21.29 7.60 7.51
CA PRO A 132 -22.03 6.37 7.29
C PRO A 132 -21.09 5.18 7.22
N THR A 133 -21.64 3.98 7.44
CA THR A 133 -20.95 2.71 7.16
C THR A 133 -21.55 2.08 5.92
N VAL A 134 -20.68 1.73 4.98
CA VAL A 134 -21.07 1.07 3.72
C VAL A 134 -20.44 -0.33 3.61
N ILE A 135 -21.21 -1.23 3.03
CA ILE A 135 -20.75 -2.60 2.73
C ILE A 135 -21.01 -2.92 1.26
N PRO A 136 -20.22 -3.81 0.65
CA PRO A 136 -20.52 -4.31 -0.69
C PRO A 136 -21.93 -4.88 -0.74
N LYS A 137 -22.66 -4.58 -1.82
CA LYS A 137 -23.96 -5.21 -2.03
C LYS A 137 -23.78 -6.70 -2.27
N GLU A 138 -24.50 -7.53 -1.51
CA GLU A 138 -24.48 -8.98 -1.69
C GLU A 138 -25.05 -9.35 -3.07
N GLY A 139 -24.32 -10.18 -3.80
CA GLY A 139 -24.68 -10.57 -5.18
C GLY A 139 -24.56 -9.44 -6.20
N GLY A 140 -24.07 -8.26 -5.80
CA GLY A 140 -23.75 -7.16 -6.69
C GLY A 140 -22.51 -7.50 -7.54
N ASP A 141 -22.56 -7.14 -8.82
CA ASP A 141 -21.40 -7.23 -9.70
C ASP A 141 -20.50 -6.02 -9.41
N ARG A 142 -19.65 -6.16 -8.40
CA ARG A 142 -18.73 -5.08 -7.99
C ARG A 142 -17.62 -4.92 -9.02
N THR A 143 -17.96 -4.28 -10.12
CA THR A 143 -17.03 -3.96 -11.19
C THR A 143 -16.24 -2.69 -10.94
N TRP A 144 -16.69 -1.86 -9.98
CA TRP A 144 -16.08 -0.59 -9.65
C TRP A 144 -15.31 -0.65 -8.33
N THR A 145 -14.04 -0.29 -8.38
CA THR A 145 -13.21 -0.08 -7.18
C THR A 145 -12.21 1.01 -7.49
N LEU A 146 -12.26 2.10 -6.74
CA LEU A 146 -11.30 3.19 -6.84
C LEU A 146 -10.77 3.51 -5.44
N TRP A 147 -9.45 3.49 -5.30
CA TRP A 147 -8.82 3.85 -4.04
C TRP A 147 -9.02 5.33 -3.75
N HIS A 148 -9.57 5.65 -2.58
CA HIS A 148 -9.97 7.00 -2.19
C HIS A 148 -8.83 8.00 -2.29
N ASN A 149 -7.62 7.62 -1.87
CA ASN A 149 -6.42 8.44 -1.93
C ASN A 149 -5.96 8.81 -3.36
N TYR A 150 -6.53 8.20 -4.41
CA TYR A 150 -6.26 8.60 -5.79
C TYR A 150 -7.21 9.69 -6.29
N VAL A 151 -8.35 9.88 -5.65
CA VAL A 151 -9.40 10.75 -6.17
C VAL A 151 -9.81 11.87 -5.24
N GLY A 152 -9.61 11.74 -3.93
CA GLY A 152 -10.10 12.72 -2.97
C GLY A 152 -9.41 12.64 -1.60
N PRO A 153 -9.96 13.34 -0.60
CA PRO A 153 -9.40 13.39 0.74
C PRO A 153 -9.61 12.05 1.48
N LEU A 154 -8.51 11.32 1.68
CA LEU A 154 -8.53 10.00 2.32
C LEU A 154 -9.23 10.00 3.69
N PHE A 155 -9.10 11.07 4.46
CA PHE A 155 -9.62 11.13 5.83
C PHE A 155 -11.13 11.43 5.92
N ASP A 156 -11.76 11.76 4.80
CA ASP A 156 -13.21 11.95 4.68
C ASP A 156 -13.92 10.68 4.14
N GLN A 157 -13.20 9.58 4.12
CA GLN A 157 -13.72 8.30 3.66
C GLN A 157 -14.77 7.75 4.61
N TRP A 158 -15.89 7.26 4.07
CA TRP A 158 -16.92 6.56 4.84
C TRP A 158 -16.39 5.27 5.46
N ASN A 159 -16.99 4.85 6.57
CA ASN A 159 -16.67 3.57 7.17
C ASN A 159 -16.98 2.43 6.19
N SER A 160 -16.11 1.45 6.16
CA SER A 160 -16.27 0.25 5.34
C SER A 160 -15.51 -0.91 5.96
N SER A 161 -15.67 -2.11 5.42
CA SER A 161 -14.85 -3.28 5.80
C SER A 161 -13.35 -3.06 5.59
N TRP A 162 -12.95 -2.03 4.83
CA TRP A 162 -11.54 -1.74 4.53
C TRP A 162 -10.94 -0.63 5.38
N ASN A 163 -11.77 0.31 5.86
CA ASN A 163 -11.33 1.40 6.71
C ASN A 163 -12.45 1.80 7.67
N SER A 164 -12.10 1.99 8.92
CA SER A 164 -12.96 2.62 9.91
C SER A 164 -12.52 4.06 10.14
N THR A 165 -13.44 4.90 10.59
CA THR A 165 -13.13 6.26 11.02
C THR A 165 -12.03 6.26 12.09
N GLU A 166 -12.07 5.30 13.03
CA GLU A 166 -11.05 5.15 14.06
C GLU A 166 -9.66 4.88 13.48
N ALA A 167 -9.55 3.94 12.51
CA ALA A 167 -8.28 3.64 11.86
C ALA A 167 -7.73 4.84 11.09
N LEU A 168 -8.60 5.61 10.42
CA LEU A 168 -8.21 6.84 9.72
C LEU A 168 -7.77 7.94 10.68
N GLN A 169 -8.45 8.11 11.82
CA GLN A 169 -8.05 9.06 12.87
C GLN A 169 -6.70 8.69 13.47
N LYS A 170 -6.44 7.42 13.77
CA LYS A 170 -5.13 6.95 14.24
C LYS A 170 -4.02 7.20 13.22
N MET A 171 -4.31 7.00 11.93
CA MET A 171 -3.38 7.34 10.86
C MET A 171 -3.09 8.84 10.82
N GLN A 172 -4.11 9.68 10.95
CA GLN A 172 -3.97 11.13 10.99
C GLN A 172 -3.18 11.62 12.22
N GLU A 173 -3.41 11.02 13.38
CA GLU A 173 -2.62 11.29 14.59
C GLU A 173 -1.15 10.85 14.41
N GLY A 174 -0.92 9.69 13.82
CA GLY A 174 0.42 9.23 13.47
C GLY A 174 1.16 10.21 12.56
N ASN A 175 0.46 10.80 11.60
CA ASN A 175 1.02 11.80 10.69
C ASN A 175 1.51 13.08 11.39
N LYS A 176 0.92 13.45 12.53
CA LYS A 176 1.38 14.61 13.32
C LYS A 176 2.74 14.37 13.99
N ASN A 177 3.10 13.12 14.21
CA ASN A 177 4.31 12.70 14.92
C ASN A 177 5.38 12.11 13.99
N ILE A 178 5.25 12.34 12.68
CA ILE A 178 6.20 11.82 11.71
C ILE A 178 7.55 12.51 11.87
N THR A 179 8.60 11.71 11.92
CA THR A 179 9.98 12.19 11.81
C THR A 179 10.33 12.38 10.34
N VAL A 180 10.51 13.61 9.93
CA VAL A 180 10.94 13.92 8.56
C VAL A 180 12.40 13.48 8.40
N SER A 181 12.69 12.75 7.33
CA SER A 181 14.05 12.35 6.99
C SER A 181 14.94 13.57 6.80
N LYS A 182 16.17 13.52 7.31
CA LYS A 182 17.18 14.56 7.03
C LYS A 182 17.52 14.68 5.54
N MET A 183 17.16 13.67 4.75
CA MET A 183 17.34 13.61 3.30
C MET A 183 16.09 14.01 2.52
N ALA A 184 15.02 14.46 3.20
CA ALA A 184 13.72 14.74 2.55
C ALA A 184 13.82 15.78 1.41
N ASP A 185 14.70 16.77 1.55
CA ASP A 185 14.90 17.83 0.55
C ASP A 185 16.04 17.56 -0.42
N VAL A 186 16.71 16.40 -0.28
CA VAL A 186 17.81 16.03 -1.16
C VAL A 186 17.26 15.42 -2.44
N GLN A 187 17.46 16.12 -3.54
CA GLN A 187 17.18 15.60 -4.88
C GLN A 187 18.50 15.19 -5.53
N PHE A 188 18.60 13.93 -5.86
CA PHE A 188 19.74 13.40 -6.58
C PHE A 188 19.49 13.51 -8.09
N ASP A 189 20.36 14.19 -8.82
CA ASP A 189 20.31 14.26 -10.27
C ASP A 189 20.79 12.93 -10.86
N THR A 190 19.87 12.17 -11.41
CA THR A 190 20.13 10.85 -12.01
C THR A 190 20.52 10.91 -13.48
N GLN A 191 20.41 12.07 -14.13
CA GLN A 191 20.71 12.20 -15.56
C GLN A 191 22.13 11.73 -15.94
N PRO A 192 23.19 12.11 -15.19
CA PRO A 192 24.56 11.71 -15.54
C PRO A 192 24.83 10.20 -15.46
N ILE A 193 23.99 9.44 -14.70
CA ILE A 193 24.20 8.01 -14.41
C ILE A 193 23.01 7.17 -14.82
N THR A 194 22.21 7.61 -15.79
CA THR A 194 21.00 6.92 -16.22
C THR A 194 21.28 5.49 -16.73
N THR A 195 22.38 5.30 -17.42
CA THR A 195 22.77 3.98 -17.97
C THR A 195 23.17 3.02 -16.86
N GLU A 196 23.95 3.48 -15.89
CA GLU A 196 24.38 2.70 -14.72
C GLU A 196 23.19 2.34 -13.83
N LEU A 197 22.27 3.29 -13.63
CA LEU A 197 21.03 3.04 -12.89
C LEU A 197 20.13 2.00 -13.59
N ALA A 198 20.06 2.02 -14.92
CA ALA A 198 19.31 1.03 -15.66
C ALA A 198 19.91 -0.37 -15.49
N ALA A 199 21.24 -0.50 -15.57
CA ALA A 199 21.94 -1.77 -15.35
C ALA A 199 21.75 -2.29 -13.91
N LEU A 200 21.91 -1.43 -12.91
CA LEU A 200 21.66 -1.78 -11.51
C LEU A 200 20.19 -2.18 -11.26
N SER A 201 19.25 -1.49 -11.90
CA SER A 201 17.83 -1.83 -11.79
C SER A 201 17.52 -3.21 -12.36
N GLU A 202 18.15 -3.60 -13.46
CA GLU A 202 18.01 -4.93 -14.05
C GLU A 202 18.55 -6.02 -13.12
N ILE A 203 19.73 -5.82 -12.55
CA ILE A 203 20.33 -6.73 -11.56
C ILE A 203 19.42 -6.85 -10.34
N TRP A 204 18.92 -5.72 -9.83
CA TRP A 204 18.04 -5.70 -8.68
C TRP A 204 16.74 -6.45 -8.96
N GLN A 205 16.06 -6.18 -10.06
CA GLN A 205 14.79 -6.84 -10.42
C GLN A 205 14.96 -8.36 -10.56
N ALA A 206 16.10 -8.82 -11.05
CA ALA A 206 16.40 -10.25 -11.13
C ALA A 206 16.65 -10.88 -9.76
N SER A 207 17.14 -10.13 -8.79
CA SER A 207 17.62 -10.61 -7.49
C SER A 207 16.67 -10.36 -6.34
N GLU A 208 15.78 -9.35 -6.46
CA GLU A 208 14.95 -8.84 -5.37
C GLU A 208 14.16 -9.92 -4.65
N LYS A 209 13.42 -10.76 -5.39
CA LYS A 209 12.62 -11.83 -4.78
C LYS A 209 13.48 -12.89 -4.12
N VAL A 210 14.62 -13.21 -4.71
CA VAL A 210 15.56 -14.20 -4.13
C VAL A 210 16.07 -13.70 -2.78
N LEU A 211 16.46 -12.43 -2.70
CA LEU A 211 16.88 -11.79 -1.45
C LEU A 211 15.74 -11.65 -0.45
N GLN A 212 14.55 -11.20 -0.90
CA GLN A 212 13.38 -11.00 -0.02
C GLN A 212 12.94 -12.29 0.69
N TYR A 213 13.02 -13.43 0.03
CA TYR A 213 12.62 -14.70 0.60
C TYR A 213 13.81 -15.56 1.06
N GLY A 214 15.04 -15.12 0.83
CA GLY A 214 16.23 -15.90 1.15
C GLY A 214 16.34 -17.19 0.34
N ALA A 215 15.72 -17.25 -0.83
CA ALA A 215 15.56 -18.46 -1.65
C ALA A 215 16.79 -18.73 -2.53
N MET A 216 17.97 -18.68 -1.95
CA MET A 216 19.24 -19.08 -2.57
C MET A 216 19.81 -20.35 -1.89
N THR A 217 20.74 -21.03 -2.55
CA THR A 217 21.37 -22.23 -2.01
C THR A 217 22.49 -21.91 -1.04
N ASP A 218 23.25 -20.86 -1.31
CA ASP A 218 24.37 -20.38 -0.51
C ASP A 218 24.35 -18.84 -0.50
N PHE A 219 24.17 -18.29 0.69
CA PHE A 219 24.02 -16.85 0.85
C PHE A 219 25.29 -16.08 0.48
N ASP A 220 26.44 -16.52 0.99
CA ASP A 220 27.70 -15.80 0.80
C ASP A 220 28.15 -15.85 -0.67
N ALA A 221 27.98 -17.00 -1.33
CA ALA A 221 28.26 -17.16 -2.75
C ALA A 221 27.32 -16.28 -3.61
N TYR A 222 26.04 -16.19 -3.25
CA TYR A 222 25.07 -15.37 -3.98
C TYR A 222 25.35 -13.88 -3.86
N VAL A 223 25.67 -13.39 -2.65
CA VAL A 223 26.04 -11.99 -2.43
C VAL A 223 27.29 -11.64 -3.21
N LYS A 224 28.31 -12.51 -3.17
CA LYS A 224 29.54 -12.31 -3.94
C LYS A 224 29.28 -12.23 -5.45
N GLU A 225 28.40 -13.08 -5.99
CA GLU A 225 28.01 -13.04 -7.41
C GLU A 225 27.31 -11.70 -7.76
N LEU A 226 26.51 -11.15 -6.86
CA LEU A 226 25.85 -9.85 -7.07
C LEU A 226 26.83 -8.68 -7.05
N ASP A 227 27.84 -8.73 -6.17
CA ASP A 227 28.89 -7.70 -6.07
C ASP A 227 29.81 -7.69 -7.30
N GLU A 228 29.93 -8.82 -8.01
CA GLU A 228 30.75 -8.93 -9.23
C GLU A 228 30.02 -8.46 -10.51
N LYS A 229 28.72 -8.20 -10.46
CA LYS A 229 27.88 -7.74 -11.58
C LYS A 229 27.76 -6.22 -11.62
#